data_fbbd9713d7f4c2a2279c03499635e7e8
#
_entry.id   fbbd9713d7f4c2a2279c03499635e7e8
#
_cell.length_a   1.000
_cell.length_b   1.000
_cell.length_c   1.000
_cell.angle_alpha   90.00
_cell.angle_beta   90.00
_cell.angle_gamma   90.00
#
_symmetry.space_group_name_H-M   'P 1'
#
loop_
_entity.id
_entity.type
_entity.pdbx_description
1 polymer ?
#
loop_
_entity_poly.entity_id
_entity_poly.type
_entity_poly.pdbx_seq_one_letter_code
_entity_poly.pdbx_strand_id
1 'polypeptide(L)'
;TYLIKDVNGILYGGGSLGRKDLPIGNNISLGCIKMDLSAIEKPVKLNLEVRIQGTDAVNDWDFWVYPAQVTTQSGDVYITETLDKQALDILETGGKVLITAAGKISYGKNIVQHFTPVFWNTSWFKMRPPHTTGIWVNEHHPMFKEFPTEYHSNLQWWELLNKTQVMQFTHFPVE
;
A
#
# COMPACT_ATOMS: atom_id res chain seq x y z
N THR A 1 7.02 -26.95 0.69
CA THR A 1 7.83 -26.11 1.59
C THR A 1 7.43 -24.66 1.46
N TYR A 2 7.76 -23.86 2.48
CA TYR A 2 7.58 -22.41 2.43
C TYR A 2 8.80 -21.69 3.00
N LEU A 3 9.00 -20.45 2.55
CA LEU A 3 9.99 -19.50 3.08
C LEU A 3 9.33 -18.15 3.26
N ILE A 4 9.75 -17.42 4.31
CA ILE A 4 9.35 -16.03 4.56
C ILE A 4 10.63 -15.21 4.65
N LYS A 5 10.79 -14.25 3.76
CA LYS A 5 11.99 -13.42 3.66
C LYS A 5 11.63 -11.96 3.38
N ASP A 6 12.51 -11.04 3.72
CA ASP A 6 12.39 -9.64 3.34
C ASP A 6 12.93 -9.39 1.92
N VAL A 7 12.87 -8.13 1.48
CA VAL A 7 13.36 -7.68 0.17
C VAL A 7 14.88 -7.83 0.00
N ASN A 8 15.62 -7.96 1.09
CA ASN A 8 17.07 -8.17 1.09
C ASN A 8 17.44 -9.67 1.13
N GLY A 9 16.45 -10.55 1.17
CA GLY A 9 16.63 -12.00 1.27
C GLY A 9 16.90 -12.50 2.69
N ILE A 10 16.74 -11.66 3.72
CA ILE A 10 16.88 -12.08 5.12
C ILE A 10 15.71 -13.01 5.44
N LEU A 11 16.04 -14.20 5.93
CA LEU A 11 15.06 -15.23 6.28
C LEU A 11 14.45 -14.95 7.65
N TYR A 12 13.13 -14.82 7.69
CA TYR A 12 12.33 -14.67 8.90
C TYR A 12 11.73 -16.00 9.36
N GLY A 13 11.48 -16.91 8.44
CA GLY A 13 10.95 -18.22 8.77
C GLY A 13 10.86 -19.13 7.55
N GLY A 14 10.69 -20.42 7.79
CA GLY A 14 10.52 -21.40 6.73
C GLY A 14 10.20 -22.78 7.30
N GLY A 15 9.71 -23.65 6.44
CA GLY A 15 9.37 -25.00 6.86
C GLY A 15 8.68 -25.84 5.80
N SER A 16 8.07 -26.93 6.25
CA SER A 16 7.33 -27.85 5.41
C SER A 16 5.89 -28.02 5.92
N LEU A 17 4.94 -28.01 5.00
CA LEU A 17 3.53 -28.37 5.28
C LEU A 17 3.28 -29.88 5.22
N GLY A 18 4.36 -30.65 5.09
CA GLY A 18 4.31 -32.11 4.97
C GLY A 18 3.92 -32.59 3.57
N ARG A 19 4.01 -33.90 3.37
CA ARG A 19 3.57 -34.55 2.14
C ARG A 19 2.06 -34.73 2.17
N LYS A 20 1.40 -34.41 1.06
CA LYS A 20 -0.04 -34.55 0.88
C LYS A 20 -0.37 -35.09 -0.49
N ASP A 21 -1.36 -35.95 -0.57
CA ASP A 21 -1.98 -36.31 -1.82
C ASP A 21 -3.04 -35.28 -2.16
N LEU A 22 -2.85 -34.59 -3.28
CA LEU A 22 -3.72 -33.51 -3.72
C LEU A 22 -4.67 -34.03 -4.80
N PRO A 23 -5.98 -34.03 -4.57
CA PRO A 23 -6.96 -34.36 -5.62
C PRO A 23 -6.97 -33.23 -6.66
N ILE A 24 -7.50 -33.52 -7.84
CA ILE A 24 -7.79 -32.47 -8.83
C ILE A 24 -8.95 -31.65 -8.30
N GLY A 25 -8.77 -30.33 -8.21
CA GLY A 25 -9.79 -29.42 -7.71
C GLY A 25 -9.25 -28.04 -7.39
N ASN A 26 -10.16 -27.15 -6.92
CA ASN A 26 -9.86 -25.80 -6.49
C ASN A 26 -9.98 -25.68 -4.97
N ASN A 27 -9.33 -24.66 -4.39
CA ASN A 27 -9.43 -24.34 -2.95
C ASN A 27 -9.02 -25.47 -2.01
N ILE A 28 -8.04 -26.28 -2.41
CA ILE A 28 -7.52 -27.37 -1.60
C ILE A 28 -6.60 -26.79 -0.52
N SER A 29 -6.95 -27.03 0.75
CA SER A 29 -6.13 -26.57 1.87
C SER A 29 -4.81 -27.34 1.95
N LEU A 30 -3.70 -26.63 1.83
CA LEU A 30 -2.35 -27.18 1.99
C LEU A 30 -1.91 -27.21 3.45
N GLY A 31 -2.52 -26.42 4.32
CA GLY A 31 -2.20 -26.33 5.75
C GLY A 31 -2.27 -24.90 6.26
N CYS A 32 -1.74 -24.70 7.46
CA CYS A 32 -1.66 -23.41 8.10
C CYS A 32 -0.21 -23.15 8.53
N ILE A 33 0.28 -21.95 8.18
CA ILE A 33 1.56 -21.43 8.65
C ILE A 33 1.28 -20.53 9.84
N LYS A 34 1.94 -20.81 10.97
CA LYS A 34 1.88 -19.94 12.16
C LYS A 34 3.29 -19.45 12.44
N MET A 35 3.41 -18.16 12.60
CA MET A 35 4.69 -17.50 12.85
C MET A 35 4.49 -16.39 13.90
N ASP A 36 5.40 -16.31 14.86
CA ASP A 36 5.47 -15.19 15.78
C ASP A 36 6.21 -14.02 15.09
N LEU A 37 5.52 -12.89 14.99
CA LEU A 37 6.04 -11.66 14.38
C LEU A 37 6.36 -10.59 15.45
N SER A 38 6.27 -10.92 16.73
CA SER A 38 6.43 -9.96 17.84
C SER A 38 7.83 -9.33 17.92
N ALA A 39 8.84 -10.00 17.34
CA ALA A 39 10.21 -9.50 17.29
C ALA A 39 10.44 -8.44 16.19
N ILE A 40 9.43 -8.12 15.40
CA ILE A 40 9.54 -7.11 14.33
C ILE A 40 9.32 -5.73 14.94
N GLU A 41 10.40 -4.98 15.09
CA GLU A 41 10.41 -3.64 15.72
C GLU A 41 10.27 -2.49 14.72
N LYS A 42 10.40 -2.76 13.43
CA LYS A 42 10.29 -1.76 12.35
C LYS A 42 9.39 -2.27 11.25
N PRO A 43 8.68 -1.38 10.56
CA PRO A 43 7.90 -1.75 9.39
C PRO A 43 8.75 -2.50 8.37
N VAL A 44 8.26 -3.64 7.91
CA VAL A 44 8.97 -4.47 6.93
C VAL A 44 7.99 -5.08 5.94
N LYS A 45 8.40 -5.11 4.67
CA LYS A 45 7.75 -5.91 3.63
C LYS A 45 8.35 -7.30 3.64
N LEU A 46 7.52 -8.30 3.83
CA LEU A 46 7.88 -9.71 3.76
C LEU A 46 7.24 -10.37 2.54
N ASN A 47 7.91 -11.39 2.03
CA ASN A 47 7.42 -12.23 0.95
C ASN A 47 7.30 -13.66 1.46
N LEU A 48 6.11 -14.23 1.35
CA LEU A 48 5.86 -15.66 1.57
C LEU A 48 5.97 -16.39 0.25
N GLU A 49 7.00 -17.19 0.09
CA GLU A 49 7.16 -18.12 -1.04
C GLU A 49 6.68 -19.51 -0.64
N VAL A 50 5.84 -20.13 -1.46
CA VAL A 50 5.40 -21.52 -1.31
C VAL A 50 5.80 -22.31 -2.54
N ARG A 51 6.46 -23.45 -2.31
CA ARG A 51 7.01 -24.29 -3.37
C ARG A 51 6.59 -25.75 -3.20
N ILE A 52 6.25 -26.41 -4.29
CA ILE A 52 6.08 -27.87 -4.33
C ILE A 52 7.44 -28.49 -4.57
N GLN A 53 7.93 -29.21 -3.58
CA GLN A 53 9.26 -29.82 -3.63
C GLN A 53 9.36 -30.85 -4.76
N GLY A 54 10.44 -30.79 -5.53
CA GLY A 54 10.68 -31.68 -6.68
C GLY A 54 9.98 -31.23 -7.96
N THR A 55 9.42 -30.02 -7.98
CA THR A 55 8.81 -29.41 -9.17
C THR A 55 9.25 -27.95 -9.31
N ASP A 56 8.95 -27.33 -10.45
CA ASP A 56 9.15 -25.91 -10.69
C ASP A 56 7.97 -25.04 -10.20
N ALA A 57 6.96 -25.68 -9.60
CA ALA A 57 5.78 -24.96 -9.11
C ALA A 57 6.11 -24.14 -7.86
N VAL A 58 6.05 -22.84 -8.01
CA VAL A 58 6.24 -21.85 -6.94
C VAL A 58 5.23 -20.74 -7.09
N ASN A 59 4.75 -20.24 -5.98
CA ASN A 59 3.97 -19.01 -5.92
C ASN A 59 4.37 -18.24 -4.68
N ASP A 60 4.16 -16.92 -4.72
CA ASP A 60 4.55 -16.04 -3.64
C ASP A 60 3.55 -14.91 -3.42
N TRP A 61 3.59 -14.34 -2.23
CA TRP A 61 2.72 -13.26 -1.81
C TRP A 61 3.47 -12.29 -0.92
N ASP A 62 3.35 -11.02 -1.21
CA ASP A 62 3.85 -9.95 -0.37
C ASP A 62 2.86 -9.62 0.76
N PHE A 63 3.41 -9.34 1.94
CA PHE A 63 2.65 -8.81 3.06
C PHE A 63 3.53 -7.88 3.90
N TRP A 64 2.90 -6.99 4.64
CA TRP A 64 3.59 -5.97 5.43
C TRP A 64 3.33 -6.19 6.90
N VAL A 65 4.37 -6.07 7.69
CA VAL A 65 4.34 -6.21 9.14
C VAL A 65 4.78 -4.90 9.76
N TYR A 66 4.00 -4.44 10.71
CA TYR A 66 4.27 -3.24 11.47
C TYR A 66 4.45 -3.60 12.96
N PRO A 67 5.24 -2.83 13.73
CA PRO A 67 5.31 -3.00 15.18
C PRO A 67 3.93 -2.91 15.81
N ALA A 68 3.73 -3.65 16.92
CA ALA A 68 2.46 -3.63 17.65
C ALA A 68 2.11 -2.23 18.19
N GLN A 69 3.12 -1.41 18.43
CA GLN A 69 2.97 -0.02 18.85
C GLN A 69 3.64 0.90 17.82
N VAL A 70 2.86 1.77 17.23
CA VAL A 70 3.32 2.79 16.29
C VAL A 70 3.05 4.15 16.89
N THR A 71 4.07 5.02 16.89
CA THR A 71 3.90 6.41 17.31
C THR A 71 3.07 7.14 16.28
N THR A 72 1.91 7.67 16.69
CA THR A 72 0.98 8.41 15.82
C THR A 72 1.06 9.93 16.03
N GLN A 73 2.10 10.42 16.71
CA GLN A 73 2.30 11.85 16.90
C GLN A 73 2.77 12.51 15.60
N SER A 74 2.14 13.60 15.24
CA SER A 74 2.46 14.34 14.01
C SER A 74 3.81 15.08 14.06
N GLY A 75 4.46 15.12 15.24
CA GLY A 75 5.69 15.88 15.42
C GLY A 75 5.49 17.38 15.14
N ASP A 76 6.25 17.89 14.18
CA ASP A 76 6.20 19.30 13.73
C ASP A 76 5.22 19.53 12.56
N VAL A 77 4.36 18.57 12.26
CA VAL A 77 3.37 18.69 11.16
C VAL A 77 2.02 19.14 11.72
N TYR A 78 1.55 20.27 11.26
CA TYR A 78 0.18 20.74 11.57
C TYR A 78 -0.83 19.96 10.72
N ILE A 79 -1.80 19.31 11.36
CA ILE A 79 -2.83 18.53 10.67
C ILE A 79 -4.15 19.31 10.70
N THR A 80 -4.74 19.54 9.54
CA THR A 80 -6.00 20.26 9.38
C THR A 80 -6.83 19.63 8.27
N GLU A 81 -8.12 19.96 8.23
CA GLU A 81 -9.01 19.52 7.14
C GLU A 81 -9.20 20.60 6.06
N THR A 82 -8.73 21.81 6.30
CA THR A 82 -8.86 22.94 5.38
C THR A 82 -7.58 23.77 5.39
N LEU A 83 -7.32 24.49 4.31
CA LEU A 83 -6.25 25.49 4.27
C LEU A 83 -6.71 26.75 5.02
N ASP A 84 -6.64 26.69 6.34
CA ASP A 84 -7.01 27.78 7.23
C ASP A 84 -5.85 28.79 7.40
N LYS A 85 -6.14 29.88 8.11
CA LYS A 85 -5.14 30.94 8.35
C LYS A 85 -3.90 30.41 9.08
N GLN A 86 -4.08 29.51 10.05
CA GLN A 86 -2.97 28.92 10.80
C GLN A 86 -2.09 28.06 9.89
N ALA A 87 -2.70 27.29 8.97
CA ALA A 87 -1.96 26.51 7.98
C ALA A 87 -1.10 27.42 7.07
N LEU A 88 -1.68 28.54 6.61
CA LEU A 88 -0.97 29.53 5.80
C LEU A 88 0.20 30.15 6.57
N ASP A 89 -0.03 30.62 7.80
CA ASP A 89 1.01 31.22 8.65
C ASP A 89 2.19 30.24 8.90
N ILE A 90 1.88 28.94 9.06
CA ILE A 90 2.88 27.89 9.22
C ILE A 90 3.68 27.68 7.93
N LEU A 91 3.01 27.62 6.78
CA LEU A 91 3.67 27.46 5.48
C LEU A 91 4.56 28.66 5.15
N GLU A 92 4.11 29.91 5.43
CA GLU A 92 4.89 31.12 5.22
C GLU A 92 6.20 31.14 6.02
N THR A 93 6.19 30.48 7.20
CA THR A 93 7.40 30.35 8.04
C THR A 93 8.24 29.11 7.71
N GLY A 94 7.92 28.37 6.64
CA GLY A 94 8.63 27.15 6.21
C GLY A 94 8.26 25.90 7.00
N GLY A 95 7.17 25.93 7.76
CA GLY A 95 6.65 24.79 8.49
C GLY A 95 5.92 23.78 7.59
N LYS A 96 5.43 22.69 8.18
CA LYS A 96 4.79 21.57 7.48
C LYS A 96 3.32 21.47 7.82
N VAL A 97 2.49 21.29 6.80
CA VAL A 97 1.04 21.14 6.95
C VAL A 97 0.59 19.89 6.20
N LEU A 98 -0.24 19.09 6.86
CA LEU A 98 -0.97 17.98 6.25
C LEU A 98 -2.46 18.33 6.22
N ILE A 99 -3.02 18.43 5.01
CA ILE A 99 -4.45 18.70 4.83
C ILE A 99 -5.19 17.40 4.51
N THR A 100 -6.06 16.97 5.43
CA THR A 100 -6.94 15.80 5.24
C THR A 100 -8.26 16.21 4.61
N ALA A 101 -8.23 16.54 3.32
CA ALA A 101 -9.30 17.24 2.62
C ALA A 101 -10.26 16.31 1.83
N ALA A 102 -10.27 15.00 2.09
CA ALA A 102 -11.17 14.07 1.41
C ALA A 102 -12.64 14.49 1.56
N GLY A 103 -13.36 14.53 0.45
CA GLY A 103 -14.75 15.02 0.40
C GLY A 103 -14.91 16.54 0.38
N LYS A 104 -13.84 17.32 0.57
CA LYS A 104 -13.88 18.79 0.58
C LYS A 104 -13.32 19.44 -0.68
N ILE A 105 -12.70 18.63 -1.57
CA ILE A 105 -12.14 19.09 -2.83
C ILE A 105 -13.20 18.95 -3.93
N SER A 106 -13.48 20.02 -4.66
CA SER A 106 -14.47 20.03 -5.74
C SER A 106 -13.93 19.42 -7.02
N TYR A 107 -12.69 19.75 -7.40
CA TYR A 107 -12.06 19.27 -8.61
C TYR A 107 -11.53 17.84 -8.44
N GLY A 108 -12.01 16.92 -9.26
CA GLY A 108 -11.66 15.50 -9.21
C GLY A 108 -12.62 14.63 -8.40
N LYS A 109 -13.63 15.18 -7.73
CA LYS A 109 -14.59 14.39 -6.93
C LYS A 109 -15.41 13.36 -7.74
N ASN A 110 -15.51 13.55 -9.04
CA ASN A 110 -16.19 12.64 -9.96
C ASN A 110 -15.25 11.55 -10.53
N ILE A 111 -13.97 11.58 -10.16
CA ILE A 111 -12.99 10.58 -10.57
C ILE A 111 -12.96 9.49 -9.51
N VAL A 112 -13.28 8.26 -9.92
CA VAL A 112 -13.27 7.12 -9.01
C VAL A 112 -11.83 6.71 -8.71
N GLN A 113 -11.48 6.67 -7.42
CA GLN A 113 -10.18 6.18 -6.97
C GLN A 113 -10.18 4.66 -7.00
N HIS A 114 -9.32 4.06 -7.82
CA HIS A 114 -9.10 2.63 -7.86
C HIS A 114 -7.74 2.26 -7.29
N PHE A 115 -7.69 1.19 -6.52
CA PHE A 115 -6.45 0.63 -5.98
C PHE A 115 -5.61 -0.05 -7.07
N THR A 116 -6.24 -0.84 -7.92
CA THR A 116 -5.56 -1.59 -8.98
C THR A 116 -5.99 -1.13 -10.36
N PRO A 117 -5.15 -1.34 -11.38
CA PRO A 117 -5.56 -1.14 -12.76
C PRO A 117 -6.82 -1.94 -13.08
N VAL A 118 -7.78 -1.28 -13.70
CA VAL A 118 -8.98 -1.95 -14.19
C VAL A 118 -8.65 -2.63 -15.50
N PHE A 119 -8.87 -3.94 -15.56
CA PHE A 119 -8.63 -4.71 -16.77
C PHE A 119 -9.57 -4.27 -17.89
N TRP A 120 -9.01 -4.02 -19.05
CA TRP A 120 -9.69 -3.75 -20.32
C TRP A 120 -10.81 -2.74 -20.40
N ASN A 121 -10.67 -1.64 -19.87
CA ASN A 121 -11.83 -1.00 -19.70
C ASN A 121 -12.00 0.35 -20.21
N THR A 122 -10.98 1.11 -20.20
CA THR A 122 -11.07 2.53 -20.54
C THR A 122 -11.41 2.76 -22.01
N SER A 123 -10.87 1.96 -22.92
CA SER A 123 -11.16 2.05 -24.36
C SER A 123 -12.61 1.66 -24.69
N TRP A 124 -13.10 0.60 -24.08
CA TRP A 124 -14.46 0.08 -24.30
C TRP A 124 -15.53 1.00 -23.79
N PHE A 125 -15.31 1.58 -22.63
CA PHE A 125 -16.24 2.50 -21.97
C PHE A 125 -15.92 3.97 -22.22
N LYS A 126 -15.05 4.27 -23.22
CA LYS A 126 -14.64 5.64 -23.59
C LYS A 126 -14.17 6.46 -22.39
N MET A 127 -13.39 5.84 -21.51
CA MET A 127 -12.89 6.47 -20.28
C MET A 127 -13.98 6.98 -19.34
N ARG A 128 -15.12 6.31 -19.27
CA ARG A 128 -16.24 6.76 -18.45
C ARG A 128 -16.78 5.66 -17.54
N PRO A 129 -17.08 5.97 -16.25
CA PRO A 129 -16.67 7.21 -15.58
C PRO A 129 -15.14 7.33 -15.49
N PRO A 130 -14.57 8.55 -15.38
CA PRO A 130 -13.14 8.71 -15.20
C PRO A 130 -12.71 8.07 -13.88
N HIS A 131 -11.56 7.41 -13.87
CA HIS A 131 -11.05 6.69 -12.70
C HIS A 131 -9.51 6.65 -12.72
N THR A 132 -8.91 6.34 -11.57
CA THR A 132 -7.47 6.10 -11.46
C THR A 132 -7.14 4.61 -11.63
N THR A 133 -5.87 4.30 -11.75
CA THR A 133 -5.33 2.93 -11.83
C THR A 133 -4.30 2.68 -10.72
N GLY A 134 -4.60 3.07 -9.51
CA GLY A 134 -3.67 3.18 -8.40
C GLY A 134 -2.99 4.55 -8.38
N ILE A 135 -1.89 4.66 -7.67
CA ILE A 135 -1.05 5.87 -7.65
C ILE A 135 0.41 5.54 -7.94
N TRP A 136 1.09 6.47 -8.57
CA TRP A 136 2.55 6.46 -8.66
C TRP A 136 3.13 7.13 -7.42
N VAL A 137 4.15 6.51 -6.84
CA VAL A 137 4.74 6.90 -5.56
C VAL A 137 6.22 7.18 -5.75
N ASN A 138 6.71 8.27 -5.20
CA ASN A 138 8.14 8.46 -5.03
C ASN A 138 8.59 7.75 -3.76
N GLU A 139 8.90 6.47 -3.86
CA GLU A 139 9.24 5.58 -2.74
C GLU A 139 10.48 6.01 -1.95
N HIS A 140 11.32 6.83 -2.57
CA HIS A 140 12.52 7.38 -1.91
C HIS A 140 12.24 8.64 -1.08
N HIS A 141 11.01 9.15 -1.10
CA HIS A 141 10.68 10.33 -0.31
C HIS A 141 10.77 10.01 1.20
N PRO A 142 11.38 10.88 2.03
CA PRO A 142 11.59 10.63 3.46
C PRO A 142 10.33 10.32 4.26
N MET A 143 9.14 10.74 3.81
CA MET A 143 7.86 10.42 4.47
C MET A 143 7.56 8.93 4.50
N PHE A 144 8.14 8.13 3.60
CA PHE A 144 7.91 6.69 3.51
C PHE A 144 8.92 5.85 4.30
N LYS A 145 9.77 6.48 5.12
CA LYS A 145 10.77 5.78 5.92
C LYS A 145 10.19 4.66 6.79
N GLU A 146 9.00 4.90 7.34
CA GLU A 146 8.28 3.94 8.19
C GLU A 146 7.06 3.33 7.47
N PHE A 147 7.03 3.42 6.12
CA PHE A 147 6.00 2.86 5.27
C PHE A 147 6.63 2.25 4.02
N PRO A 148 7.18 1.03 4.13
CA PRO A 148 7.92 0.40 3.03
C PRO A 148 7.02 0.19 1.82
N THR A 149 7.23 1.00 0.79
CA THR A 149 6.42 1.07 -0.42
C THR A 149 7.27 0.93 -1.67
N GLU A 150 6.62 0.78 -2.80
CA GLU A 150 7.21 0.70 -4.13
C GLU A 150 6.75 1.91 -4.95
N TYR A 151 7.28 2.07 -6.16
CA TYR A 151 6.95 3.19 -7.05
C TYR A 151 5.47 3.23 -7.46
N HIS A 152 4.73 2.13 -7.28
CA HIS A 152 3.31 2.05 -7.51
C HIS A 152 2.60 1.50 -6.27
N SER A 153 1.34 1.91 -6.06
CA SER A 153 0.55 1.44 -4.93
C SER A 153 0.44 -0.09 -4.89
N ASN A 154 0.82 -0.66 -3.77
CA ASN A 154 0.73 -2.08 -3.45
C ASN A 154 -0.38 -2.33 -2.42
N LEU A 155 -0.54 -3.57 -1.94
CA LEU A 155 -1.67 -3.96 -1.09
C LEU A 155 -1.79 -3.15 0.21
N GLN A 156 -0.69 -2.67 0.79
CA GLN A 156 -0.75 -1.84 2.00
C GLN A 156 -1.45 -0.49 1.78
N TRP A 157 -1.57 -0.02 0.53
CA TRP A 157 -2.27 1.20 0.16
C TRP A 157 -3.80 1.03 0.08
N TRP A 158 -4.31 -0.20 0.23
CA TRP A 158 -5.73 -0.51 0.03
C TRP A 158 -6.65 0.41 0.82
N GLU A 159 -6.47 0.48 2.14
CA GLU A 159 -7.33 1.32 2.98
C GLU A 159 -7.15 2.81 2.71
N LEU A 160 -5.91 3.25 2.50
CA LEU A 160 -5.61 4.65 2.22
C LEU A 160 -6.31 5.10 0.94
N LEU A 161 -6.15 4.36 -0.16
CA LEU A 161 -6.74 4.74 -1.44
C LEU A 161 -8.26 4.68 -1.43
N ASN A 162 -8.85 3.72 -0.72
CA ASN A 162 -10.32 3.64 -0.62
C ASN A 162 -10.95 4.75 0.24
N LYS A 163 -10.14 5.44 1.06
CA LYS A 163 -10.59 6.54 1.92
C LYS A 163 -10.17 7.92 1.42
N THR A 164 -9.45 8.00 0.31
CA THR A 164 -8.96 9.25 -0.28
C THR A 164 -9.82 9.69 -1.45
N GLN A 165 -9.60 10.91 -1.87
CA GLN A 165 -10.23 11.51 -3.03
C GLN A 165 -9.16 12.00 -4.00
N VAL A 166 -9.42 11.81 -5.29
CA VAL A 166 -8.59 12.39 -6.35
C VAL A 166 -8.72 13.91 -6.32
N MET A 167 -7.60 14.61 -6.40
CA MET A 167 -7.53 16.03 -6.63
C MET A 167 -7.00 16.30 -8.03
N GLN A 168 -7.73 17.08 -8.81
CA GLN A 168 -7.39 17.41 -10.18
C GLN A 168 -6.76 18.80 -10.26
N PHE A 169 -5.54 18.90 -10.80
CA PHE A 169 -4.74 20.12 -10.83
C PHE A 169 -4.88 20.96 -12.10
N THR A 170 -5.72 20.57 -13.05
CA THR A 170 -5.88 21.27 -14.34
C THR A 170 -6.25 22.76 -14.24
N HIS A 171 -6.71 23.20 -13.07
CA HIS A 171 -7.10 24.58 -12.81
C HIS A 171 -6.12 25.33 -11.90
N PHE A 172 -5.05 24.68 -11.48
CA PHE A 172 -4.00 25.36 -10.72
C PHE A 172 -3.06 26.09 -11.69
N PRO A 173 -2.61 27.30 -11.36
CA PRO A 173 -1.57 27.95 -12.13
C PRO A 173 -0.31 27.09 -12.08
N VAL A 174 0.21 26.74 -13.24
CA VAL A 174 1.52 26.08 -13.38
C VAL A 174 2.49 27.21 -13.70
N GLU A 175 3.37 27.55 -12.77
CA GLU A 175 4.50 28.42 -13.03
C GLU A 175 5.63 27.67 -13.73
#